data_8d029197b89af372dc4637f8c7073068
#
_entry.id   8d029197b89af372dc4637f8c7073068
#
_cell.length_a   1.000
_cell.length_b   1.000
_cell.length_c   1.000
_cell.angle_alpha   90.00
_cell.angle_beta   90.00
_cell.angle_gamma   90.00
#
_symmetry.space_group_name_H-M   'P 1'
#
loop_
_entity.id
_entity.type
_entity.pdbx_description
1 polymer ?
#
loop_
_entity_poly.entity_id
_entity_poly.type
_entity_poly.pdbx_seq_one_letter_code
_entity_poly.pdbx_strand_id
1 'polypeptide(L)'
;MSMNSANPRPGADVPVVVVVGSGFGGLRVAQRLAKAPVRVAVIDRTNHHLFQPLLYQVASSVLTESDIAFPIRRIFRNQANALVALAEVVAVDRATKTLTFADGTKGPYDWLVLAAGAGSSYFGKDAWEAFAPGMKSLDDASAIRGRILRAFEDAEAETDPRALKSHLTFVVVGGGATGVELAGAIRELAVEALARDFRRFDTAITQVILVESADRLLGSMSEQSSSVALDSLRAMGVEVRLNERVTDVFDGGVMLGTERIEADTVVWAAGVAASPLGATLGVPLDRAGRVKVLPDCSVPGSPDVFVIGDMAAQLCARTGKPVPGVAPAAMQMADMVARIIGAESAAKTGAKPPRPAFSYFDKGSMATIGRARAVAEVAGLKMRGLLAWLAWLFVHVLLLVGFRNRVFVMLSWGFAYLAFSKGARIITGHTRSRLRAPLGAEMEKLLAQRKQGR
;
A
#
# COMPACT_ATOMS: atom_id res chain seq x y z
N MET A 1 30.49 32.59 8.03
CA MET A 1 30.29 31.62 9.12
C MET A 1 30.63 30.24 8.58
N SER A 2 31.73 29.71 9.11
CA SER A 2 32.45 28.50 8.64
C SER A 2 31.63 27.25 8.79
N MET A 3 31.25 26.60 7.67
CA MET A 3 30.82 25.23 7.65
C MET A 3 32.03 24.31 7.57
N ASN A 4 32.56 23.97 8.71
CA ASN A 4 33.59 22.93 8.85
C ASN A 4 33.10 21.93 9.89
N SER A 5 32.19 21.02 9.49
CA SER A 5 32.02 19.74 10.16
C SER A 5 32.64 18.67 9.26
N ALA A 6 33.90 18.37 9.54
CA ALA A 6 34.63 17.28 8.92
C ALA A 6 33.82 15.97 9.06
N ASN A 7 33.27 15.52 7.95
CA ASN A 7 32.79 14.15 7.81
C ASN A 7 34.05 13.26 7.99
N PRO A 8 34.16 12.41 9.04
CA PRO A 8 35.32 11.55 9.18
C PRO A 8 35.42 10.66 7.94
N ARG A 9 36.55 10.74 7.24
CA ARG A 9 36.86 9.78 6.17
C ARG A 9 36.76 8.39 6.77
N PRO A 10 36.04 7.47 6.13
CA PRO A 10 35.82 6.16 6.69
C PRO A 10 37.15 5.40 6.74
N GLY A 11 37.57 5.02 7.93
CA GLY A 11 38.56 3.97 8.10
C GLY A 11 38.03 2.68 7.47
N ALA A 12 38.91 1.87 6.86
CA ALA A 12 38.58 0.68 6.07
C ALA A 12 37.85 -0.45 6.84
N ASP A 13 37.63 -0.29 8.15
CA ASP A 13 37.20 -1.37 9.05
C ASP A 13 35.76 -1.24 9.62
N VAL A 14 34.98 -0.23 9.22
CA VAL A 14 33.62 -0.10 9.75
C VAL A 14 32.65 -0.94 8.90
N PRO A 15 32.00 -1.98 9.47
CA PRO A 15 31.14 -2.86 8.71
C PRO A 15 29.94 -2.15 8.09
N VAL A 16 29.51 -2.64 6.93
CA VAL A 16 28.41 -2.08 6.15
C VAL A 16 27.18 -2.95 6.28
N VAL A 17 26.09 -2.35 6.77
CA VAL A 17 24.74 -2.95 6.75
C VAL A 17 24.00 -2.37 5.56
N VAL A 18 23.64 -3.22 4.61
CA VAL A 18 22.78 -2.83 3.48
C VAL A 18 21.35 -3.17 3.81
N VAL A 19 20.45 -2.18 3.72
CA VAL A 19 19.01 -2.33 3.91
C VAL A 19 18.33 -2.07 2.56
N VAL A 20 17.70 -3.10 2.00
CA VAL A 20 16.98 -3.03 0.73
C VAL A 20 15.48 -2.86 0.99
N GLY A 21 14.96 -1.71 0.58
CA GLY A 21 13.59 -1.29 0.83
C GLY A 21 13.47 -0.36 2.05
N SER A 22 12.78 0.76 1.87
CA SER A 22 12.53 1.78 2.90
C SER A 22 11.07 1.83 3.37
N GLY A 23 10.37 0.71 3.25
CA GLY A 23 9.05 0.50 3.88
C GLY A 23 9.16 0.51 5.41
N PHE A 24 8.10 0.08 6.11
CA PHE A 24 8.04 0.10 7.58
C PHE A 24 9.19 -0.66 8.25
N GLY A 25 9.56 -1.83 7.71
CA GLY A 25 10.65 -2.64 8.25
C GLY A 25 12.02 -2.02 8.02
N GLY A 26 12.36 -1.74 6.76
CA GLY A 26 13.70 -1.25 6.40
C GLY A 26 14.01 0.13 6.98
N LEU A 27 13.05 1.06 6.92
CA LEU A 27 13.18 2.36 7.58
C LEU A 27 13.48 2.20 9.08
N ARG A 28 12.77 1.29 9.74
CA ARG A 28 12.90 1.04 11.17
C ARG A 28 14.27 0.44 11.53
N VAL A 29 14.77 -0.55 10.77
CA VAL A 29 16.12 -1.11 10.95
C VAL A 29 17.18 -0.01 10.85
N ALA A 30 17.15 0.76 9.76
CA ALA A 30 18.15 1.80 9.51
C ALA A 30 18.16 2.85 10.62
N GLN A 31 17.00 3.29 11.11
CA GLN A 31 16.88 4.22 12.23
C GLN A 31 17.42 3.64 13.55
N ARG A 32 17.14 2.36 13.84
CA ARG A 32 17.58 1.70 15.07
C ARG A 32 19.10 1.50 15.11
N LEU A 33 19.74 1.41 13.95
CA LEU A 33 21.20 1.30 13.83
C LEU A 33 21.93 2.64 13.91
N ALA A 34 21.24 3.76 14.15
CA ALA A 34 21.87 5.10 14.17
C ALA A 34 23.06 5.24 15.13
N LYS A 35 23.08 4.48 16.23
CA LYS A 35 24.14 4.50 17.24
C LYS A 35 25.02 3.24 17.23
N ALA A 36 24.78 2.31 16.32
CA ALA A 36 25.60 1.10 16.18
C ALA A 36 26.93 1.44 15.48
N PRO A 37 28.02 0.70 15.76
CA PRO A 37 29.31 0.89 15.12
C PRO A 37 29.34 0.29 13.70
N VAL A 38 28.39 0.70 12.86
CA VAL A 38 28.21 0.27 11.47
C VAL A 38 27.92 1.45 10.57
N ARG A 39 28.13 1.29 9.28
CA ARG A 39 27.55 2.13 8.24
C ARG A 39 26.27 1.50 7.75
N VAL A 40 25.27 2.30 7.47
CA VAL A 40 23.97 1.85 6.98
C VAL A 40 23.76 2.41 5.58
N ALA A 41 23.66 1.53 4.58
CA ALA A 41 23.26 1.90 3.23
C ALA A 41 21.79 1.53 3.03
N VAL A 42 20.91 2.53 2.92
CA VAL A 42 19.49 2.34 2.61
C VAL A 42 19.31 2.45 1.10
N ILE A 43 18.86 1.37 0.48
CA ILE A 43 18.67 1.28 -0.97
C ILE A 43 17.19 1.06 -1.25
N ASP A 44 16.59 1.95 -2.04
CA ASP A 44 15.20 1.80 -2.47
C ASP A 44 15.06 2.20 -3.94
N ARG A 45 14.15 1.56 -4.65
CA ARG A 45 13.81 1.90 -6.04
C ARG A 45 13.00 3.19 -6.15
N THR A 46 12.45 3.68 -5.03
CA THR A 46 11.74 4.96 -4.92
C THR A 46 12.50 5.91 -3.99
N ASN A 47 12.28 7.20 -4.13
CA ASN A 47 12.93 8.22 -3.30
C ASN A 47 12.19 8.51 -1.99
N HIS A 48 11.10 7.80 -1.72
CA HIS A 48 10.17 8.10 -0.62
C HIS A 48 9.78 6.85 0.18
N HIS A 49 9.58 7.07 1.47
CA HIS A 49 8.85 6.15 2.34
C HIS A 49 7.37 6.38 2.16
N LEU A 50 6.61 5.31 1.97
CA LEU A 50 5.17 5.34 1.73
C LEU A 50 4.41 4.83 2.95
N PHE A 51 3.43 5.60 3.41
CA PHE A 51 2.48 5.16 4.43
C PHE A 51 1.29 4.44 3.78
N GLN A 52 1.49 3.17 3.42
CA GLN A 52 0.54 2.35 2.65
C GLN A 52 -0.90 2.31 3.20
N PRO A 53 -1.18 2.33 4.52
CA PRO A 53 -2.54 2.27 5.02
C PRO A 53 -3.46 3.41 4.53
N LEU A 54 -2.89 4.51 4.04
CA LEU A 54 -3.66 5.64 3.51
C LEU A 54 -3.66 5.73 1.97
N LEU A 55 -3.17 4.72 1.27
CA LEU A 55 -3.17 4.70 -0.21
C LEU A 55 -4.57 4.83 -0.81
N TYR A 56 -5.57 4.16 -0.22
CA TYR A 56 -6.95 4.25 -0.70
C TYR A 56 -7.49 5.69 -0.63
N GLN A 57 -6.99 6.53 0.28
CA GLN A 57 -7.38 7.93 0.38
C GLN A 57 -6.79 8.79 -0.74
N VAL A 58 -5.61 8.44 -1.24
CA VAL A 58 -5.06 9.04 -2.45
C VAL A 58 -5.89 8.60 -3.67
N ALA A 59 -6.17 7.30 -3.80
CA ALA A 59 -7.00 6.77 -4.88
C ALA A 59 -8.42 7.35 -4.90
N SER A 60 -8.97 7.73 -3.75
CA SER A 60 -10.32 8.34 -3.61
C SER A 60 -10.31 9.86 -3.48
N SER A 61 -9.22 10.55 -3.82
CA SER A 61 -9.10 12.02 -3.83
C SER A 61 -9.24 12.72 -2.47
N VAL A 62 -9.10 12.00 -1.35
CA VAL A 62 -9.13 12.59 0.00
C VAL A 62 -7.81 13.23 0.36
N LEU A 63 -6.69 12.53 0.06
CA LEU A 63 -5.33 12.98 0.33
C LEU A 63 -4.53 13.11 -0.97
N THR A 64 -3.46 13.92 -0.90
CA THR A 64 -2.46 14.01 -1.96
C THR A 64 -1.34 13.00 -1.72
N GLU A 65 -0.55 12.71 -2.75
CA GLU A 65 0.62 11.85 -2.67
C GLU A 65 1.60 12.31 -1.59
N SER A 66 1.81 13.62 -1.48
CA SER A 66 2.75 14.23 -0.53
C SER A 66 2.29 14.15 0.94
N ASP A 67 1.02 13.85 1.20
CA ASP A 67 0.50 13.70 2.55
C ASP A 67 0.94 12.37 3.19
N ILE A 68 1.12 11.33 2.36
CA ILE A 68 1.43 9.96 2.81
C ILE A 68 2.81 9.46 2.39
N ALA A 69 3.52 10.19 1.51
CA ALA A 69 4.87 9.88 1.08
C ALA A 69 5.88 10.89 1.64
N PHE A 70 7.04 10.38 2.09
CA PHE A 70 8.05 11.23 2.71
C PHE A 70 9.45 10.93 2.16
N PRO A 71 10.22 11.93 1.66
CA PRO A 71 11.52 11.68 1.06
C PRO A 71 12.50 11.00 2.03
N ILE A 72 13.07 9.86 1.63
CA ILE A 72 13.96 9.04 2.47
C ILE A 72 15.18 9.83 2.92
N ARG A 73 15.81 10.61 2.02
CA ARG A 73 16.96 11.42 2.36
C ARG A 73 16.67 12.44 3.45
N ARG A 74 15.45 12.98 3.52
CA ARG A 74 15.02 13.90 4.57
C ARG A 74 14.86 13.20 5.92
N ILE A 75 14.43 11.94 5.92
CA ILE A 75 14.33 11.14 7.14
C ILE A 75 15.71 10.95 7.78
N PHE A 76 16.71 10.62 6.95
CA PHE A 76 18.06 10.30 7.42
C PHE A 76 19.02 11.48 7.45
N ARG A 77 18.58 12.72 7.15
CA ARG A 77 19.48 13.89 7.04
C ARG A 77 20.36 14.15 8.25
N ASN A 78 19.91 13.75 9.45
CA ASN A 78 20.61 13.94 10.72
C ASN A 78 21.28 12.65 11.24
N GLN A 79 21.23 11.55 10.49
CA GLN A 79 21.83 10.28 10.87
C GLN A 79 23.17 10.12 10.15
N ALA A 80 24.26 10.38 10.89
CA ALA A 80 25.61 10.49 10.33
C ALA A 80 26.13 9.19 9.69
N ASN A 81 25.70 8.02 10.19
CA ASN A 81 26.13 6.72 9.69
C ASN A 81 25.24 6.17 8.56
N ALA A 82 24.22 6.91 8.09
CA ALA A 82 23.31 6.47 7.04
C ALA A 82 23.63 7.10 5.69
N LEU A 83 23.69 6.27 4.66
CA LEU A 83 23.72 6.61 3.24
C LEU A 83 22.42 6.18 2.60
N VAL A 84 21.83 7.00 1.72
CA VAL A 84 20.63 6.66 0.96
C VAL A 84 20.99 6.59 -0.52
N ALA A 85 20.63 5.48 -1.19
CA ALA A 85 20.79 5.31 -2.62
C ALA A 85 19.41 5.04 -3.27
N LEU A 86 19.12 5.75 -4.37
CA LEU A 86 17.98 5.47 -5.24
C LEU A 86 18.48 4.46 -6.28
N ALA A 87 18.15 3.20 -6.08
CA ALA A 87 18.54 2.10 -6.98
C ALA A 87 17.62 0.89 -6.75
N GLU A 88 17.49 0.06 -7.77
CA GLU A 88 16.79 -1.21 -7.69
C GLU A 88 17.78 -2.36 -7.57
N VAL A 89 17.62 -3.17 -6.53
CA VAL A 89 18.36 -4.42 -6.35
C VAL A 89 17.57 -5.55 -7.00
N VAL A 90 18.20 -6.24 -7.94
CA VAL A 90 17.55 -7.31 -8.73
C VAL A 90 18.02 -8.70 -8.36
N ALA A 91 19.20 -8.84 -7.74
CA ALA A 91 19.71 -10.14 -7.28
C ALA A 91 20.64 -10.02 -6.07
N VAL A 92 20.75 -11.12 -5.32
CA VAL A 92 21.63 -11.28 -4.15
C VAL A 92 22.47 -12.53 -4.36
N ASP A 93 23.79 -12.39 -4.33
CA ASP A 93 24.74 -13.48 -4.23
C ASP A 93 25.22 -13.59 -2.78
N ARG A 94 24.78 -14.65 -2.08
CA ARG A 94 25.13 -14.90 -0.68
C ARG A 94 26.55 -15.45 -0.51
N ALA A 95 27.08 -16.13 -1.52
CA ALA A 95 28.42 -16.74 -1.44
C ALA A 95 29.51 -15.66 -1.51
N THR A 96 29.34 -14.68 -2.40
CA THR A 96 30.27 -13.56 -2.56
C THR A 96 29.88 -12.33 -1.75
N LYS A 97 28.73 -12.36 -1.04
CA LYS A 97 28.15 -11.23 -0.30
C LYS A 97 27.99 -9.97 -1.17
N THR A 98 27.43 -10.15 -2.35
CA THR A 98 27.23 -9.05 -3.29
C THR A 98 25.77 -8.90 -3.71
N LEU A 99 25.36 -7.66 -3.95
CA LEU A 99 24.09 -7.29 -4.57
C LEU A 99 24.34 -6.96 -6.03
N THR A 100 23.38 -7.27 -6.90
CA THR A 100 23.36 -6.80 -8.28
C THR A 100 22.23 -5.79 -8.43
N PHE A 101 22.54 -4.63 -9.00
CA PHE A 101 21.58 -3.58 -9.30
C PHE A 101 21.00 -3.72 -10.72
N ALA A 102 19.89 -3.05 -11.00
CA ALA A 102 19.22 -3.10 -12.30
C ALA A 102 20.08 -2.58 -13.46
N ASP A 103 21.05 -1.72 -13.18
CA ASP A 103 22.05 -1.23 -14.16
C ASP A 103 23.23 -2.21 -14.38
N GLY A 104 23.21 -3.38 -13.76
CA GLY A 104 24.24 -4.42 -13.84
C GLY A 104 25.42 -4.20 -12.90
N THR A 105 25.52 -3.08 -12.20
CA THR A 105 26.58 -2.85 -11.22
C THR A 105 26.41 -3.73 -9.98
N LYS A 106 27.48 -3.91 -9.21
CA LYS A 106 27.50 -4.75 -8.02
C LYS A 106 28.00 -3.98 -6.80
N GLY A 107 27.45 -4.31 -5.63
CA GLY A 107 27.86 -3.72 -4.35
C GLY A 107 28.02 -4.78 -3.26
N PRO A 108 29.08 -4.72 -2.45
CA PRO A 108 29.29 -5.64 -1.33
C PRO A 108 28.47 -5.26 -0.11
N TYR A 109 28.31 -6.22 0.83
CA TYR A 109 27.74 -6.01 2.16
C TYR A 109 28.43 -6.89 3.21
N ASP A 110 28.43 -6.46 4.46
CA ASP A 110 28.78 -7.29 5.61
C ASP A 110 27.53 -7.91 6.23
N TRP A 111 26.46 -7.11 6.38
CA TRP A 111 25.12 -7.55 6.70
C TRP A 111 24.12 -7.04 5.66
N LEU A 112 23.15 -7.89 5.35
CA LEU A 112 22.05 -7.55 4.44
C LEU A 112 20.70 -7.70 5.13
N VAL A 113 19.84 -6.70 4.99
CA VAL A 113 18.44 -6.75 5.43
C VAL A 113 17.54 -6.54 4.22
N LEU A 114 16.81 -7.58 3.81
CA LEU A 114 15.82 -7.50 2.75
C LEU A 114 14.45 -7.14 3.34
N ALA A 115 13.94 -5.98 2.98
CA ALA A 115 12.69 -5.39 3.43
C ALA A 115 11.89 -4.77 2.26
N ALA A 116 12.02 -5.35 1.04
CA ALA A 116 11.42 -4.82 -0.18
C ALA A 116 9.89 -5.05 -0.28
N GLY A 117 9.27 -5.61 0.77
CA GLY A 117 7.81 -5.71 0.88
C GLY A 117 7.19 -6.70 -0.09
N ALA A 118 5.96 -6.41 -0.52
CA ALA A 118 5.17 -7.25 -1.40
C ALA A 118 4.39 -6.41 -2.42
N GLY A 119 4.12 -7.01 -3.57
CA GLY A 119 3.27 -6.47 -4.64
C GLY A 119 1.89 -7.11 -4.67
N SER A 120 1.10 -6.73 -5.64
CA SER A 120 -0.18 -7.40 -5.95
C SER A 120 0.09 -8.77 -6.56
N SER A 121 -0.79 -9.74 -6.27
CA SER A 121 -0.76 -11.06 -6.88
C SER A 121 -2.00 -11.25 -7.73
N TYR A 122 -1.80 -11.60 -8.97
CA TYR A 122 -2.88 -11.96 -9.90
C TYR A 122 -3.05 -13.48 -10.04
N PHE A 123 -2.45 -14.25 -9.13
CA PHE A 123 -2.55 -15.72 -9.09
C PHE A 123 -2.15 -16.40 -10.40
N GLY A 124 -1.07 -15.87 -11.04
CA GLY A 124 -0.55 -16.38 -12.32
C GLY A 124 -1.22 -15.78 -13.57
N LYS A 125 -2.13 -14.81 -13.40
CA LYS A 125 -2.80 -14.11 -14.49
C LYS A 125 -2.34 -12.65 -14.58
N ASP A 126 -1.04 -12.43 -14.65
CA ASP A 126 -0.40 -11.11 -14.54
C ASP A 126 -0.84 -10.13 -15.65
N ALA A 127 -1.33 -10.63 -16.78
CA ALA A 127 -1.93 -9.81 -17.83
C ALA A 127 -3.16 -8.99 -17.35
N TRP A 128 -3.81 -9.40 -16.26
CA TRP A 128 -4.95 -8.67 -15.69
C TRP A 128 -4.57 -7.31 -15.11
N GLU A 129 -3.30 -7.11 -14.74
CA GLU A 129 -2.79 -5.85 -14.20
C GLU A 129 -3.07 -4.66 -15.13
N ALA A 130 -2.99 -4.87 -16.44
CA ALA A 130 -3.25 -3.83 -17.44
C ALA A 130 -4.67 -3.26 -17.32
N PHE A 131 -5.65 -4.09 -16.95
CA PHE A 131 -7.06 -3.74 -16.87
C PHE A 131 -7.52 -3.45 -15.44
N ALA A 132 -7.00 -4.19 -14.46
CA ALA A 132 -7.31 -4.06 -13.04
C ALA A 132 -6.03 -3.77 -12.24
N PRO A 133 -5.57 -2.53 -12.16
CA PRO A 133 -4.36 -2.18 -11.40
C PRO A 133 -4.51 -2.56 -9.93
N GLY A 134 -3.41 -3.02 -9.34
CA GLY A 134 -3.29 -3.23 -7.90
C GLY A 134 -3.21 -1.90 -7.15
N MET A 135 -3.16 -1.96 -5.80
CA MET A 135 -2.99 -0.77 -4.96
C MET A 135 -1.88 -1.00 -3.92
N LYS A 136 -0.62 -0.93 -4.36
CA LYS A 136 0.56 -1.17 -3.52
C LYS A 136 1.58 -0.04 -3.58
N SER A 137 1.56 0.77 -4.62
CA SER A 137 2.45 1.91 -4.82
C SER A 137 1.68 3.24 -4.88
N LEU A 138 2.41 4.34 -4.80
CA LEU A 138 1.86 5.68 -4.96
C LEU A 138 1.36 5.90 -6.40
N ASP A 139 2.11 5.35 -7.37
CA ASP A 139 1.74 5.41 -8.78
C ASP A 139 0.43 4.67 -9.05
N ASP A 140 0.23 3.50 -8.41
CA ASP A 140 -1.03 2.75 -8.50
C ASP A 140 -2.21 3.59 -7.98
N ALA A 141 -2.07 4.18 -6.79
CA ALA A 141 -3.13 4.99 -6.21
C ALA A 141 -3.47 6.21 -7.07
N SER A 142 -2.46 6.87 -7.65
CA SER A 142 -2.64 8.02 -8.56
C SER A 142 -3.28 7.59 -9.88
N ALA A 143 -2.90 6.43 -10.42
CA ALA A 143 -3.52 5.87 -11.62
C ALA A 143 -4.99 5.49 -11.39
N ILE A 144 -5.29 4.86 -10.24
CA ILE A 144 -6.67 4.52 -9.86
C ILE A 144 -7.50 5.80 -9.69
N ARG A 145 -6.99 6.82 -9.01
CA ARG A 145 -7.64 8.14 -8.89
C ARG A 145 -7.97 8.72 -10.26
N GLY A 146 -6.97 8.70 -11.17
CA GLY A 146 -7.15 9.18 -12.53
C GLY A 146 -8.24 8.42 -13.27
N ARG A 147 -8.32 7.08 -13.16
CA ARG A 147 -9.37 6.25 -13.78
C ARG A 147 -10.75 6.57 -13.18
N ILE A 148 -10.86 6.67 -11.85
CA ILE A 148 -12.13 7.00 -11.19
C ILE A 148 -12.65 8.37 -11.66
N LEU A 149 -11.82 9.41 -11.59
CA LEU A 149 -12.24 10.75 -11.99
C LEU A 149 -12.57 10.84 -13.48
N ARG A 150 -11.77 10.17 -14.34
CA ARG A 150 -12.01 10.11 -15.78
C ARG A 150 -13.34 9.45 -16.12
N ALA A 151 -13.74 8.41 -15.39
CA ALA A 151 -15.00 7.72 -15.58
C ALA A 151 -16.21 8.66 -15.40
N PHE A 152 -16.15 9.59 -14.45
CA PHE A 152 -17.20 10.62 -14.28
C PHE A 152 -17.17 11.68 -15.38
N GLU A 153 -15.99 12.09 -15.86
CA GLU A 153 -15.86 13.01 -17.00
C GLU A 153 -16.40 12.38 -18.29
N ASP A 154 -16.08 11.11 -18.53
CA ASP A 154 -16.60 10.36 -19.68
C ASP A 154 -18.12 10.18 -19.58
N ALA A 155 -18.64 9.91 -18.39
CA ALA A 155 -20.08 9.83 -18.12
C ALA A 155 -20.83 11.15 -18.37
N GLU A 156 -20.22 12.31 -18.06
CA GLU A 156 -20.81 13.62 -18.33
C GLU A 156 -20.96 13.88 -19.84
N ALA A 157 -20.04 13.37 -20.64
CA ALA A 157 -20.05 13.53 -22.09
C ALA A 157 -20.81 12.41 -22.85
N GLU A 158 -21.14 11.29 -22.18
CA GLU A 158 -21.73 10.11 -22.82
C GLU A 158 -23.23 10.27 -23.06
N THR A 159 -23.70 9.74 -24.19
CA THR A 159 -25.11 9.74 -24.60
C THR A 159 -25.72 8.35 -24.72
N ASP A 160 -24.92 7.30 -24.85
CA ASP A 160 -25.38 5.92 -24.85
C ASP A 160 -25.61 5.45 -23.40
N PRO A 161 -26.84 5.07 -23.02
CA PRO A 161 -27.15 4.62 -21.66
C PRO A 161 -26.36 3.39 -21.19
N ARG A 162 -25.92 2.52 -22.12
CA ARG A 162 -25.12 1.33 -21.77
C ARG A 162 -23.68 1.74 -21.45
N ALA A 163 -23.11 2.63 -22.26
CA ALA A 163 -21.77 3.16 -22.00
C ALA A 163 -21.75 4.00 -20.72
N LEU A 164 -22.76 4.85 -20.49
CA LEU A 164 -22.94 5.61 -19.26
C LEU A 164 -22.96 4.68 -18.03
N LYS A 165 -23.69 3.57 -18.10
CA LYS A 165 -23.70 2.57 -17.02
C LYS A 165 -22.32 1.95 -16.79
N SER A 166 -21.57 1.62 -17.87
CA SER A 166 -20.23 1.06 -17.76
C SER A 166 -19.26 2.05 -17.13
N HIS A 167 -19.29 3.33 -17.52
CA HIS A 167 -18.48 4.38 -16.92
C HIS A 167 -18.73 4.54 -15.41
N LEU A 168 -20.00 4.43 -14.99
CA LEU A 168 -20.41 4.62 -13.60
C LEU A 168 -20.44 3.31 -12.80
N THR A 169 -19.92 2.20 -13.34
CA THR A 169 -19.73 0.93 -12.62
C THR A 169 -18.28 0.76 -12.23
N PHE A 170 -18.03 0.59 -10.94
CA PHE A 170 -16.71 0.39 -10.34
C PHE A 170 -16.66 -0.99 -9.68
N VAL A 171 -15.72 -1.81 -10.08
CA VAL A 171 -15.52 -3.15 -9.49
C VAL A 171 -14.26 -3.15 -8.64
N VAL A 172 -14.39 -3.50 -7.38
CA VAL A 172 -13.27 -3.71 -6.45
C VAL A 172 -13.18 -5.21 -6.16
N VAL A 173 -12.04 -5.82 -6.46
CA VAL A 173 -11.81 -7.26 -6.29
C VAL A 173 -11.00 -7.51 -5.03
N GLY A 174 -11.58 -8.19 -4.05
CA GLY A 174 -10.96 -8.54 -2.77
C GLY A 174 -11.61 -7.84 -1.58
N GLY A 175 -12.14 -8.60 -0.63
CA GLY A 175 -12.86 -8.13 0.57
C GLY A 175 -11.97 -7.95 1.81
N GLY A 176 -10.65 -7.83 1.66
CA GLY A 176 -9.73 -7.41 2.72
C GLY A 176 -9.90 -5.92 3.08
N ALA A 177 -9.10 -5.43 4.05
CA ALA A 177 -9.19 -4.03 4.50
C ALA A 177 -9.08 -3.03 3.34
N THR A 178 -8.11 -3.21 2.44
CA THR A 178 -7.90 -2.35 1.27
C THR A 178 -9.13 -2.25 0.37
N GLY A 179 -9.78 -3.39 0.06
CA GLY A 179 -10.97 -3.39 -0.81
C GLY A 179 -12.20 -2.81 -0.13
N VAL A 180 -12.40 -3.10 1.15
CA VAL A 180 -13.50 -2.52 1.96
C VAL A 180 -13.37 -1.00 2.05
N GLU A 181 -12.17 -0.51 2.38
CA GLU A 181 -11.86 0.92 2.48
C GLU A 181 -12.03 1.64 1.14
N LEU A 182 -11.53 1.04 0.06
CA LEU A 182 -11.65 1.64 -1.27
C LEU A 182 -13.09 1.65 -1.79
N ALA A 183 -13.84 0.55 -1.63
CA ALA A 183 -15.23 0.48 -2.08
C ALA A 183 -16.10 1.53 -1.38
N GLY A 184 -15.99 1.66 -0.06
CA GLY A 184 -16.65 2.71 0.69
C GLY A 184 -16.23 4.11 0.25
N ALA A 185 -14.94 4.34 0.06
CA ALA A 185 -14.40 5.64 -0.34
C ALA A 185 -14.82 6.07 -1.76
N ILE A 186 -14.94 5.13 -2.72
CA ILE A 186 -15.48 5.41 -4.07
C ILE A 186 -16.96 5.79 -3.97
N ARG A 187 -17.74 5.05 -3.17
CA ARG A 187 -19.17 5.36 -3.00
C ARG A 187 -19.37 6.76 -2.38
N GLU A 188 -18.62 7.10 -1.35
CA GLU A 188 -18.65 8.44 -0.76
C GLU A 188 -18.19 9.53 -1.73
N LEU A 189 -17.16 9.26 -2.54
CA LEU A 189 -16.71 10.20 -3.57
C LEU A 189 -17.84 10.51 -4.55
N ALA A 190 -18.54 9.48 -5.03
CA ALA A 190 -19.63 9.62 -5.97
C ALA A 190 -20.82 10.42 -5.38
N VAL A 191 -21.33 10.00 -4.21
CA VAL A 191 -22.60 10.55 -3.69
C VAL A 191 -22.47 11.86 -2.91
N GLU A 192 -21.27 12.16 -2.40
CA GLU A 192 -21.05 13.34 -1.57
C GLU A 192 -20.18 14.39 -2.26
N ALA A 193 -18.97 13.99 -2.71
CA ALA A 193 -18.00 14.96 -3.19
C ALA A 193 -18.25 15.40 -4.64
N LEU A 194 -18.70 14.48 -5.51
CA LEU A 194 -18.93 14.75 -6.93
C LEU A 194 -20.38 15.12 -7.25
N ALA A 195 -21.31 14.98 -6.33
CA ALA A 195 -22.74 15.18 -6.53
C ALA A 195 -23.13 16.58 -7.11
N ARG A 196 -22.26 17.58 -6.92
CA ARG A 196 -22.49 18.95 -7.40
C ARG A 196 -21.62 19.35 -8.59
N ASP A 197 -20.69 18.49 -9.00
CA ASP A 197 -19.74 18.81 -10.05
C ASP A 197 -20.29 18.46 -11.45
N PHE A 198 -21.14 17.43 -11.51
CA PHE A 198 -21.74 16.94 -12.77
C PHE A 198 -23.20 17.37 -12.89
N ARG A 199 -23.69 17.61 -14.11
CA ARG A 199 -25.02 18.21 -14.34
C ARG A 199 -25.91 17.35 -15.23
N ARG A 200 -25.33 16.46 -16.07
CA ARG A 200 -26.11 15.68 -17.05
C ARG A 200 -26.65 14.38 -16.47
N PHE A 201 -26.11 13.93 -15.33
CA PHE A 201 -26.57 12.74 -14.64
C PHE A 201 -26.47 12.92 -13.13
N ASP A 202 -27.24 12.14 -12.38
CA ASP A 202 -27.12 12.05 -10.94
C ASP A 202 -26.01 11.06 -10.58
N THR A 203 -24.96 11.53 -9.91
CA THR A 203 -23.85 10.67 -9.48
C THR A 203 -24.27 9.58 -8.48
N ALA A 204 -25.47 9.70 -7.89
CA ALA A 204 -26.03 8.66 -7.00
C ALA A 204 -26.32 7.34 -7.72
N ILE A 205 -26.48 7.33 -9.07
CA ILE A 205 -26.67 6.11 -9.88
C ILE A 205 -25.41 5.27 -9.99
N THR A 206 -24.25 5.79 -9.55
CA THR A 206 -22.98 5.06 -9.55
C THR A 206 -23.11 3.72 -8.84
N GLN A 207 -22.68 2.64 -9.49
CA GLN A 207 -22.62 1.31 -8.92
C GLN A 207 -21.19 1.02 -8.42
N VAL A 208 -21.05 0.59 -7.18
CA VAL A 208 -19.79 0.06 -6.64
C VAL A 208 -20.03 -1.38 -6.25
N ILE A 209 -19.29 -2.29 -6.86
CA ILE A 209 -19.41 -3.74 -6.66
C ILE A 209 -18.11 -4.21 -5.98
N LEU A 210 -18.21 -4.76 -4.78
CA LEU A 210 -17.11 -5.41 -4.08
C LEU A 210 -17.25 -6.92 -4.19
N VAL A 211 -16.29 -7.57 -4.83
CA VAL A 211 -16.29 -9.03 -5.04
C VAL A 211 -15.29 -9.70 -4.11
N GLU A 212 -15.73 -10.69 -3.35
CA GLU A 212 -14.89 -11.48 -2.45
C GLU A 212 -15.17 -12.98 -2.65
N SER A 213 -14.08 -13.73 -2.82
CA SER A 213 -14.15 -15.18 -3.01
C SER A 213 -14.45 -15.98 -1.74
N ALA A 214 -14.22 -15.39 -0.58
CA ALA A 214 -14.58 -15.97 0.71
C ALA A 214 -16.03 -15.66 1.09
N ASP A 215 -16.50 -16.34 2.13
CA ASP A 215 -17.85 -16.20 2.68
C ASP A 215 -18.05 -14.89 3.48
N ARG A 216 -16.98 -14.14 3.74
CA ARG A 216 -17.04 -12.92 4.55
C ARG A 216 -15.95 -11.90 4.18
N LEU A 217 -16.24 -10.63 4.45
CA LEU A 217 -15.28 -9.53 4.40
C LEU A 217 -14.32 -9.57 5.60
N LEU A 218 -13.16 -8.92 5.48
CA LEU A 218 -12.19 -8.77 6.56
C LEU A 218 -11.87 -10.10 7.25
N GLY A 219 -11.59 -11.16 6.48
CA GLY A 219 -11.42 -12.53 6.97
C GLY A 219 -10.38 -12.71 8.09
N SER A 220 -9.47 -11.76 8.29
CA SER A 220 -8.51 -11.73 9.40
C SER A 220 -9.08 -11.17 10.71
N MET A 221 -10.27 -10.56 10.68
CA MET A 221 -10.97 -10.01 11.84
C MET A 221 -12.08 -10.97 12.31
N SER A 222 -12.73 -10.66 13.43
CA SER A 222 -13.84 -11.48 13.95
C SER A 222 -15.07 -11.42 13.01
N GLU A 223 -15.94 -12.42 13.13
CA GLU A 223 -17.22 -12.47 12.40
C GLU A 223 -18.10 -11.24 12.71
N GLN A 224 -18.06 -10.76 13.92
CA GLN A 224 -18.78 -9.54 14.32
C GLN A 224 -18.29 -8.31 13.53
N SER A 225 -16.97 -8.11 13.42
CA SER A 225 -16.40 -7.00 12.64
C SER A 225 -16.68 -7.15 11.15
N SER A 226 -16.65 -8.40 10.64
CA SER A 226 -17.01 -8.74 9.28
C SER A 226 -18.47 -8.39 8.96
N SER A 227 -19.43 -8.79 9.82
CA SER A 227 -20.85 -8.44 9.66
C SER A 227 -21.07 -6.93 9.67
N VAL A 228 -20.47 -6.20 10.62
CA VAL A 228 -20.55 -4.74 10.67
C VAL A 228 -20.02 -4.08 9.40
N ALA A 229 -18.94 -4.61 8.83
CA ALA A 229 -18.39 -4.09 7.57
C ALA A 229 -19.35 -4.33 6.40
N LEU A 230 -19.90 -5.53 6.30
CA LEU A 230 -20.87 -5.91 5.27
C LEU A 230 -22.12 -5.04 5.33
N ASP A 231 -22.72 -4.91 6.52
CA ASP A 231 -23.95 -4.12 6.72
C ASP A 231 -23.71 -2.64 6.43
N SER A 232 -22.52 -2.12 6.83
CA SER A 232 -22.16 -0.73 6.58
C SER A 232 -21.99 -0.43 5.09
N LEU A 233 -21.31 -1.29 4.33
CA LEU A 233 -21.14 -1.12 2.89
C LEU A 233 -22.48 -1.20 2.16
N ARG A 234 -23.33 -2.17 2.50
CA ARG A 234 -24.68 -2.30 1.93
C ARG A 234 -25.55 -1.07 2.24
N ALA A 235 -25.49 -0.57 3.47
CA ALA A 235 -26.20 0.66 3.85
C ALA A 235 -25.71 1.91 3.12
N MET A 236 -24.46 1.91 2.62
CA MET A 236 -23.92 2.96 1.76
C MET A 236 -24.33 2.79 0.29
N GLY A 237 -24.94 1.65 -0.09
CA GLY A 237 -25.31 1.33 -1.47
C GLY A 237 -24.17 0.66 -2.27
N VAL A 238 -23.21 0.04 -1.59
CA VAL A 238 -22.21 -0.84 -2.23
C VAL A 238 -22.82 -2.23 -2.38
N GLU A 239 -22.77 -2.78 -3.58
CA GLU A 239 -23.13 -4.16 -3.85
C GLU A 239 -21.97 -5.06 -3.40
N VAL A 240 -22.21 -5.93 -2.42
CA VAL A 240 -21.20 -6.88 -1.93
C VAL A 240 -21.56 -8.29 -2.34
N ARG A 241 -20.69 -8.89 -3.14
CA ARG A 241 -20.78 -10.26 -3.64
C ARG A 241 -19.78 -11.13 -2.93
N LEU A 242 -20.25 -11.99 -2.04
CA LEU A 242 -19.46 -12.98 -1.29
C LEU A 242 -19.56 -14.35 -1.96
N ASN A 243 -18.56 -15.22 -1.72
CA ASN A 243 -18.46 -16.55 -2.34
C ASN A 243 -18.37 -16.49 -3.87
N GLU A 244 -17.99 -15.35 -4.43
CA GLU A 244 -17.86 -15.17 -5.86
C GLU A 244 -16.41 -14.87 -6.23
N ARG A 245 -15.93 -15.53 -7.27
CA ARG A 245 -14.56 -15.38 -7.76
C ARG A 245 -14.56 -14.76 -9.15
N VAL A 246 -13.72 -13.74 -9.33
CA VAL A 246 -13.38 -13.24 -10.65
C VAL A 246 -12.61 -14.31 -11.42
N THR A 247 -13.17 -14.74 -12.55
CA THR A 247 -12.61 -15.79 -13.41
C THR A 247 -11.81 -15.22 -14.57
N ASP A 248 -12.14 -13.99 -14.99
CA ASP A 248 -11.40 -13.25 -16.00
C ASP A 248 -11.53 -11.74 -15.81
N VAL A 249 -10.51 -10.98 -16.28
CA VAL A 249 -10.49 -9.52 -16.32
C VAL A 249 -10.11 -9.11 -17.74
N PHE A 250 -10.93 -8.27 -18.34
CA PHE A 250 -10.75 -7.79 -19.70
C PHE A 250 -10.88 -6.26 -19.80
N ASP A 251 -10.59 -5.70 -20.94
CA ASP A 251 -10.77 -4.27 -21.15
C ASP A 251 -12.25 -3.89 -21.10
N GLY A 252 -12.64 -3.18 -20.03
CA GLY A 252 -14.02 -2.73 -19.78
C GLY A 252 -14.83 -3.68 -18.91
N GLY A 253 -14.21 -4.57 -18.11
CA GLY A 253 -14.98 -5.35 -17.15
C GLY A 253 -14.33 -6.60 -16.59
N VAL A 254 -15.17 -7.40 -15.91
CA VAL A 254 -14.79 -8.68 -15.30
C VAL A 254 -15.80 -9.78 -15.59
N MET A 255 -15.35 -11.03 -15.47
CA MET A 255 -16.23 -12.20 -15.45
C MET A 255 -16.33 -12.77 -14.04
N LEU A 256 -17.54 -13.02 -13.56
CA LEU A 256 -17.83 -13.78 -12.34
C LEU A 256 -18.49 -15.11 -12.76
N GLY A 257 -17.69 -16.17 -12.85
CA GLY A 257 -18.14 -17.40 -13.46
C GLY A 257 -18.57 -17.18 -14.92
N THR A 258 -19.87 -17.26 -15.21
CA THR A 258 -20.47 -16.99 -16.53
C THR A 258 -21.07 -15.60 -16.67
N GLU A 259 -21.21 -14.85 -15.57
CA GLU A 259 -21.74 -13.48 -15.57
C GLU A 259 -20.67 -12.49 -16.03
N ARG A 260 -21.02 -11.65 -17.02
CA ARG A 260 -20.20 -10.56 -17.49
C ARG A 260 -20.64 -9.25 -16.84
N ILE A 261 -19.73 -8.58 -16.15
CA ILE A 261 -19.94 -7.24 -15.59
C ILE A 261 -19.15 -6.24 -16.43
N GLU A 262 -19.84 -5.33 -17.08
CA GLU A 262 -19.23 -4.20 -17.78
C GLU A 262 -18.92 -3.09 -16.78
N ALA A 263 -17.64 -2.73 -16.68
CA ALA A 263 -17.13 -1.72 -15.77
C ALA A 263 -15.82 -1.16 -16.29
N ASP A 264 -15.77 0.12 -16.58
CA ASP A 264 -14.55 0.75 -17.11
C ASP A 264 -13.45 0.90 -16.06
N THR A 265 -13.82 0.81 -14.79
CA THR A 265 -12.87 0.88 -13.69
C THR A 265 -12.95 -0.39 -12.84
N VAL A 266 -11.92 -1.20 -12.94
CA VAL A 266 -11.69 -2.37 -12.08
C VAL A 266 -10.42 -2.13 -11.27
N VAL A 267 -10.48 -2.43 -9.95
CA VAL A 267 -9.33 -2.31 -9.04
C VAL A 267 -9.07 -3.65 -8.37
N TRP A 268 -7.81 -4.09 -8.40
CA TRP A 268 -7.39 -5.34 -7.82
C TRP A 268 -6.86 -5.14 -6.39
N ALA A 269 -7.65 -5.49 -5.40
CA ALA A 269 -7.29 -5.48 -3.98
C ALA A 269 -7.10 -6.90 -3.40
N ALA A 270 -7.15 -7.93 -4.25
CA ALA A 270 -7.03 -9.34 -3.87
C ALA A 270 -5.59 -9.86 -4.10
N GLY A 271 -5.10 -10.64 -3.12
CA GLY A 271 -3.82 -11.30 -3.25
C GLY A 271 -2.61 -10.39 -3.03
N VAL A 272 -1.59 -10.99 -2.40
CA VAL A 272 -0.29 -10.35 -2.12
C VAL A 272 0.79 -11.36 -2.43
N ALA A 273 1.81 -10.97 -3.21
CA ALA A 273 3.01 -11.75 -3.47
C ALA A 273 4.23 -11.01 -2.95
N ALA A 274 5.12 -11.72 -2.27
CA ALA A 274 6.38 -11.15 -1.80
C ALA A 274 7.23 -10.66 -2.98
N SER A 275 8.11 -9.69 -2.73
CA SER A 275 9.07 -9.22 -3.75
C SER A 275 9.85 -10.40 -4.37
N PRO A 276 9.97 -10.47 -5.70
CA PRO A 276 10.70 -11.55 -6.40
C PRO A 276 12.18 -11.62 -6.01
N LEU A 277 12.72 -10.56 -5.41
CA LEU A 277 14.09 -10.53 -4.91
C LEU A 277 14.37 -11.70 -3.93
N GLY A 278 13.36 -12.16 -3.17
CA GLY A 278 13.48 -13.31 -2.28
C GLY A 278 13.87 -14.61 -2.98
N ALA A 279 13.45 -14.81 -4.22
CA ALA A 279 13.77 -16.00 -5.00
C ALA A 279 15.27 -16.08 -5.37
N THR A 280 15.94 -14.93 -5.48
CA THR A 280 17.37 -14.88 -5.83
C THR A 280 18.29 -15.41 -4.71
N LEU A 281 17.75 -15.55 -3.49
CA LEU A 281 18.50 -16.13 -2.37
C LEU A 281 18.73 -17.64 -2.50
N GLY A 282 18.02 -18.34 -3.38
CA GLY A 282 18.18 -19.78 -3.57
C GLY A 282 17.81 -20.60 -2.31
N VAL A 283 16.82 -20.15 -1.53
CA VAL A 283 16.31 -20.83 -0.33
C VAL A 283 14.82 -21.12 -0.47
N PRO A 284 14.25 -22.03 0.35
CA PRO A 284 12.83 -22.37 0.28
C PRO A 284 11.92 -21.14 0.48
N LEU A 285 10.93 -21.01 -0.41
CA LEU A 285 9.85 -20.03 -0.34
C LEU A 285 8.54 -20.70 0.08
N ASP A 286 7.58 -19.91 0.52
CA ASP A 286 6.20 -20.34 0.67
C ASP A 286 5.39 -20.08 -0.63
N ARG A 287 4.07 -20.37 -0.60
CA ARG A 287 3.17 -20.19 -1.76
C ARG A 287 2.99 -18.74 -2.18
N ALA A 288 3.22 -17.79 -1.29
CA ALA A 288 3.17 -16.35 -1.58
C ALA A 288 4.53 -15.77 -1.99
N GLY A 289 5.55 -16.61 -2.20
CA GLY A 289 6.90 -16.20 -2.56
C GLY A 289 7.72 -15.68 -1.37
N ARG A 290 7.24 -15.83 -0.13
CA ARG A 290 7.95 -15.35 1.07
C ARG A 290 9.08 -16.31 1.43
N VAL A 291 10.22 -15.74 1.81
CA VAL A 291 11.40 -16.49 2.25
C VAL A 291 11.13 -17.16 3.59
N LYS A 292 11.30 -18.47 3.68
CA LYS A 292 11.25 -19.21 4.95
C LYS A 292 12.51 -18.90 5.75
N VAL A 293 12.37 -18.07 6.78
CA VAL A 293 13.47 -17.59 7.63
C VAL A 293 13.61 -18.42 8.92
N LEU A 294 14.77 -18.32 9.54
CA LEU A 294 15.03 -18.86 10.87
C LEU A 294 14.32 -18.03 11.96
N PRO A 295 14.22 -18.54 13.22
CA PRO A 295 13.55 -17.81 14.29
C PRO A 295 14.07 -16.40 14.55
N ASP A 296 15.30 -16.09 14.23
CA ASP A 296 15.94 -14.77 14.34
C ASP A 296 15.79 -13.89 13.09
N CYS A 297 14.92 -14.28 12.15
CA CYS A 297 14.72 -13.66 10.82
C CYS A 297 15.91 -13.79 9.88
N SER A 298 16.97 -14.56 10.19
CA SER A 298 18.07 -14.81 9.27
C SER A 298 17.71 -15.87 8.21
N VAL A 299 18.43 -15.82 7.10
CA VAL A 299 18.29 -16.79 6.01
C VAL A 299 19.05 -18.08 6.37
N PRO A 300 18.46 -19.28 6.17
CA PRO A 300 19.17 -20.53 6.39
C PRO A 300 20.51 -20.58 5.63
N GLY A 301 21.59 -20.89 6.36
CA GLY A 301 22.96 -20.95 5.81
C GLY A 301 23.63 -19.58 5.57
N SER A 302 22.97 -18.46 5.93
CA SER A 302 23.54 -17.10 5.79
C SER A 302 23.14 -16.25 6.99
N PRO A 303 23.86 -16.35 8.11
CA PRO A 303 23.52 -15.66 9.36
C PRO A 303 23.66 -14.12 9.29
N ASP A 304 24.27 -13.61 8.27
CA ASP A 304 24.48 -12.20 7.95
C ASP A 304 23.42 -11.63 6.99
N VAL A 305 22.46 -12.44 6.53
CA VAL A 305 21.34 -12.04 5.68
C VAL A 305 20.04 -12.22 6.42
N PHE A 306 19.30 -11.15 6.57
CA PHE A 306 17.98 -11.11 7.24
C PHE A 306 16.89 -10.78 6.23
N VAL A 307 15.72 -11.39 6.38
CA VAL A 307 14.52 -11.05 5.61
C VAL A 307 13.39 -10.71 6.59
N ILE A 308 12.75 -9.56 6.41
CA ILE A 308 11.73 -9.04 7.32
C ILE A 308 10.50 -8.52 6.58
N GLY A 309 9.40 -8.34 7.34
CA GLY A 309 8.13 -7.83 6.82
C GLY A 309 7.48 -8.80 5.85
N ASP A 310 6.82 -8.28 4.82
CA ASP A 310 6.01 -9.07 3.89
C ASP A 310 6.81 -10.03 3.01
N MET A 311 8.14 -9.91 2.99
CA MET A 311 9.03 -10.86 2.32
C MET A 311 9.31 -12.12 3.16
N ALA A 312 9.05 -12.11 4.47
CA ALA A 312 9.41 -13.17 5.39
C ALA A 312 8.23 -14.10 5.71
N ALA A 313 8.42 -15.40 5.52
CA ALA A 313 7.55 -16.43 6.09
C ALA A 313 8.06 -16.78 7.49
N GLN A 314 7.73 -15.93 8.48
CA GLN A 314 8.16 -16.04 9.87
C GLN A 314 7.09 -16.73 10.72
N LEU A 315 7.50 -17.58 11.64
CA LEU A 315 6.65 -18.13 12.70
C LEU A 315 6.90 -17.37 14.01
N CYS A 316 5.82 -17.07 14.73
CA CYS A 316 5.93 -16.48 16.05
C CYS A 316 6.39 -17.53 17.06
N ALA A 317 7.53 -17.34 17.71
CA ALA A 317 8.10 -18.32 18.66
C ALA A 317 7.17 -18.65 19.83
N ARG A 318 6.34 -17.68 20.27
CA ARG A 318 5.41 -17.87 21.39
C ARG A 318 4.17 -18.69 21.01
N THR A 319 3.66 -18.55 19.78
CA THR A 319 2.37 -19.12 19.38
C THR A 319 2.48 -20.23 18.34
N GLY A 320 3.65 -20.38 17.70
CA GLY A 320 3.85 -21.28 16.55
C GLY A 320 3.08 -20.87 15.28
N LYS A 321 2.27 -19.80 15.33
CA LYS A 321 1.46 -19.36 14.20
C LYS A 321 2.27 -18.48 13.24
N PRO A 322 1.92 -18.46 11.94
CA PRO A 322 2.49 -17.52 10.99
C PRO A 322 2.27 -16.07 11.42
N VAL A 323 3.32 -15.25 11.28
CA VAL A 323 3.26 -13.81 11.53
C VAL A 323 2.54 -13.14 10.37
N PRO A 324 1.53 -12.28 10.63
CA PRO A 324 0.80 -11.62 9.56
C PRO A 324 1.66 -10.56 8.83
N GLY A 325 1.37 -10.36 7.54
CA GLY A 325 1.98 -9.30 6.72
C GLY A 325 1.37 -7.93 7.04
N VAL A 326 1.75 -7.35 8.16
CA VAL A 326 1.28 -6.04 8.63
C VAL A 326 2.43 -5.17 9.10
N ALA A 327 2.28 -3.85 9.00
CA ALA A 327 3.32 -2.89 9.38
C ALA A 327 3.86 -3.08 10.82
N PRO A 328 3.02 -3.32 11.86
CA PRO A 328 3.51 -3.61 13.21
C PRO A 328 4.43 -4.84 13.30
N ALA A 329 4.17 -5.89 12.52
CA ALA A 329 5.02 -7.08 12.49
C ALA A 329 6.38 -6.77 11.84
N ALA A 330 6.38 -6.09 10.70
CA ALA A 330 7.61 -5.66 10.02
C ALA A 330 8.48 -4.78 10.93
N MET A 331 7.86 -3.85 11.68
CA MET A 331 8.57 -2.97 12.62
C MET A 331 9.15 -3.75 13.81
N GLN A 332 8.44 -4.74 14.34
CA GLN A 332 8.94 -5.57 15.45
C GLN A 332 10.07 -6.50 15.00
N MET A 333 9.99 -7.09 13.80
CA MET A 333 11.11 -7.84 13.20
C MET A 333 12.32 -6.92 13.03
N ALA A 334 12.11 -5.71 12.54
CA ALA A 334 13.15 -4.71 12.36
C ALA A 334 13.85 -4.34 13.68
N ASP A 335 13.08 -4.13 14.77
CA ASP A 335 13.62 -3.83 16.09
C ASP A 335 14.49 -5.00 16.61
N MET A 336 14.12 -6.25 16.32
CA MET A 336 14.90 -7.43 16.72
C MET A 336 16.19 -7.54 15.88
N VAL A 337 16.10 -7.46 14.56
CA VAL A 337 17.24 -7.56 13.64
C VAL A 337 18.26 -6.45 13.91
N ALA A 338 17.81 -5.22 14.14
CA ALA A 338 18.71 -4.12 14.48
C ALA A 338 19.43 -4.34 15.81
N ARG A 339 18.80 -4.94 16.82
CA ARG A 339 19.44 -5.33 18.08
C ARG A 339 20.48 -6.43 17.86
N ILE A 340 20.19 -7.44 17.03
CA ILE A 340 21.15 -8.51 16.70
C ILE A 340 22.37 -7.91 16.03
N ILE A 341 22.20 -7.13 14.94
CA ILE A 341 23.30 -6.50 14.21
C ILE A 341 24.10 -5.57 15.12
N GLY A 342 23.42 -4.74 15.91
CA GLY A 342 24.10 -3.80 16.84
C GLY A 342 24.91 -4.52 17.91
N ALA A 343 24.42 -5.63 18.45
CA ALA A 343 25.15 -6.41 19.44
C ALA A 343 26.34 -7.14 18.82
N GLU A 344 26.17 -7.77 17.64
CA GLU A 344 27.24 -8.49 16.94
C GLU A 344 28.33 -7.54 16.44
N SER A 345 27.97 -6.33 15.97
CA SER A 345 28.95 -5.34 15.50
C SER A 345 29.75 -4.70 16.64
N ALA A 346 29.20 -4.66 17.85
CA ALA A 346 29.89 -4.13 19.03
C ALA A 346 30.76 -5.18 19.74
N ALA A 347 30.61 -6.47 19.44
CA ALA A 347 31.35 -7.57 20.08
C ALA A 347 32.84 -7.50 19.66
N LYS A 348 33.72 -7.23 20.64
CA LYS A 348 35.16 -7.02 20.43
C LYS A 348 35.98 -8.28 20.16
N THR A 349 35.46 -9.49 20.43
CA THR A 349 36.16 -10.76 20.25
C THR A 349 35.17 -11.90 19.96
N GLY A 350 35.30 -12.53 18.83
CA GLY A 350 34.90 -13.88 18.39
C GLY A 350 33.57 -14.54 18.81
N ALA A 351 33.06 -14.29 19.99
CA ALA A 351 31.82 -14.90 20.47
C ALA A 351 30.62 -13.98 20.15
N LYS A 352 29.84 -14.37 19.15
CA LYS A 352 28.57 -13.70 18.85
C LYS A 352 27.56 -13.92 19.98
N PRO A 353 26.85 -12.87 20.44
CA PRO A 353 25.81 -13.03 21.45
C PRO A 353 24.68 -13.95 20.92
N PRO A 354 23.97 -14.67 21.81
CA PRO A 354 22.85 -15.50 21.41
C PRO A 354 21.74 -14.65 20.77
N ARG A 355 21.20 -15.11 19.65
CA ARG A 355 20.13 -14.44 18.93
C ARG A 355 18.77 -14.84 19.48
N PRO A 356 17.87 -13.88 19.76
CA PRO A 356 16.52 -14.18 20.23
C PRO A 356 15.65 -14.74 19.09
N ALA A 357 14.68 -15.59 19.46
CA ALA A 357 13.63 -16.00 18.56
C ALA A 357 12.53 -14.93 18.49
N PHE A 358 12.01 -14.66 17.28
CA PHE A 358 11.00 -13.64 17.07
C PHE A 358 9.66 -14.02 17.67
N SER A 359 9.10 -13.13 18.47
CA SER A 359 7.75 -13.22 19.00
C SER A 359 6.94 -11.98 18.63
N TYR A 360 5.88 -12.18 17.86
CA TYR A 360 4.98 -11.09 17.47
C TYR A 360 4.03 -10.73 18.61
N PHE A 361 3.97 -9.45 18.92
CA PHE A 361 2.95 -8.86 19.78
C PHE A 361 1.89 -8.21 18.90
N ASP A 362 0.70 -8.81 18.87
CA ASP A 362 -0.43 -8.31 18.09
C ASP A 362 -0.99 -7.03 18.74
N LYS A 363 -0.97 -5.95 17.99
CA LYS A 363 -1.51 -4.65 18.40
C LYS A 363 -2.97 -4.47 18.03
N GLY A 364 -3.55 -5.46 17.36
CA GLY A 364 -4.91 -5.44 16.85
C GLY A 364 -5.00 -5.03 15.38
N SER A 365 -6.23 -5.04 14.88
CA SER A 365 -6.59 -4.74 13.50
C SER A 365 -7.68 -3.68 13.43
N MET A 366 -7.62 -2.83 12.41
CA MET A 366 -8.60 -1.77 12.18
C MET A 366 -8.87 -1.63 10.67
N ALA A 367 -10.10 -1.31 10.31
CA ALA A 367 -10.47 -0.96 8.95
C ALA A 367 -11.56 0.11 8.96
N THR A 368 -11.42 1.13 8.11
CA THR A 368 -12.50 2.08 7.85
C THR A 368 -13.42 1.51 6.76
N ILE A 369 -14.68 1.90 6.81
CA ILE A 369 -15.67 1.50 5.81
C ILE A 369 -16.19 2.75 5.10
N GLY A 370 -16.24 3.84 5.83
CA GLY A 370 -16.66 5.15 5.38
C GLY A 370 -16.57 6.16 6.52
N ARG A 371 -17.08 7.37 6.29
CA ARG A 371 -17.08 8.44 7.28
C ARG A 371 -17.84 8.01 8.52
N ALA A 372 -17.20 8.15 9.69
CA ALA A 372 -17.71 7.73 10.99
C ALA A 372 -18.10 6.24 11.08
N ARG A 373 -17.64 5.41 10.12
CA ARG A 373 -17.89 3.97 10.03
C ARG A 373 -16.58 3.24 9.95
N ALA A 374 -16.25 2.50 10.97
CA ALA A 374 -15.06 1.67 11.06
C ALA A 374 -15.29 0.47 11.97
N VAL A 375 -14.41 -0.48 11.89
CA VAL A 375 -14.26 -1.58 12.85
C VAL A 375 -12.84 -1.59 13.39
N ALA A 376 -12.68 -1.90 14.67
CA ALA A 376 -11.38 -2.02 15.31
C ALA A 376 -11.40 -3.08 16.38
N GLU A 377 -10.36 -3.91 16.40
CA GLU A 377 -10.12 -4.94 17.39
C GLU A 377 -8.74 -4.71 18.00
N VAL A 378 -8.71 -4.21 19.23
CA VAL A 378 -7.47 -3.82 19.92
C VAL A 378 -7.52 -4.35 21.35
N ALA A 379 -6.49 -5.09 21.76
CA ALA A 379 -6.36 -5.66 23.09
C ALA A 379 -7.61 -6.43 23.58
N GLY A 380 -8.29 -7.15 22.68
CA GLY A 380 -9.51 -7.89 22.96
C GLY A 380 -10.81 -7.07 22.95
N LEU A 381 -10.72 -5.74 22.85
CA LEU A 381 -11.87 -4.86 22.69
C LEU A 381 -12.29 -4.78 21.22
N LYS A 382 -13.57 -4.92 20.94
CA LYS A 382 -14.17 -4.77 19.64
C LYS A 382 -14.96 -3.47 19.59
N MET A 383 -14.51 -2.53 18.80
CA MET A 383 -15.13 -1.23 18.59
C MET A 383 -15.74 -1.15 17.19
N ARG A 384 -16.80 -0.36 17.04
CA ARG A 384 -17.47 -0.11 15.76
C ARG A 384 -17.97 1.33 15.64
N GLY A 385 -18.29 1.76 14.41
CA GLY A 385 -18.86 3.08 14.15
C GLY A 385 -17.89 4.21 14.44
N LEU A 386 -18.39 5.31 15.00
CA LEU A 386 -17.62 6.53 15.26
C LEU A 386 -16.42 6.31 16.20
N LEU A 387 -16.57 5.51 17.26
CA LEU A 387 -15.48 5.25 18.21
C LEU A 387 -14.32 4.51 17.54
N ALA A 388 -14.61 3.48 16.75
CA ALA A 388 -13.60 2.77 15.98
C ALA A 388 -12.94 3.68 14.95
N TRP A 389 -13.72 4.57 14.32
CA TRP A 389 -13.24 5.53 13.34
C TRP A 389 -12.30 6.56 13.98
N LEU A 390 -12.64 7.12 15.15
CA LEU A 390 -11.75 8.03 15.90
C LEU A 390 -10.45 7.33 16.35
N ALA A 391 -10.55 6.09 16.82
CA ALA A 391 -9.38 5.28 17.19
C ALA A 391 -8.48 5.03 15.97
N TRP A 392 -9.06 4.66 14.83
CA TRP A 392 -8.35 4.48 13.58
C TRP A 392 -7.63 5.76 13.15
N LEU A 393 -8.33 6.90 13.16
CA LEU A 393 -7.80 8.21 12.82
C LEU A 393 -6.60 8.57 13.69
N PHE A 394 -6.73 8.43 15.01
CA PHE A 394 -5.65 8.72 15.96
C PHE A 394 -4.42 7.86 15.72
N VAL A 395 -4.60 6.54 15.59
CA VAL A 395 -3.47 5.59 15.38
C VAL A 395 -2.75 5.89 14.07
N HIS A 396 -3.47 6.15 12.98
CA HIS A 396 -2.87 6.37 11.67
C HIS A 396 -2.12 7.71 11.59
N VAL A 397 -2.66 8.78 12.20
CA VAL A 397 -1.92 10.06 12.32
C VAL A 397 -0.65 9.89 13.15
N LEU A 398 -0.73 9.17 14.28
CA LEU A 398 0.42 8.97 15.15
C LEU A 398 1.56 8.23 14.46
N LEU A 399 1.23 7.27 13.59
CA LEU A 399 2.20 6.46 12.86
C LEU A 399 2.77 7.12 11.61
N LEU A 400 2.18 8.22 11.12
CA LEU A 400 2.71 8.98 9.99
C LEU A 400 4.12 9.52 10.30
N VAL A 401 4.99 9.45 9.29
CA VAL A 401 6.34 9.99 9.39
C VAL A 401 6.33 11.51 9.22
N GLY A 402 6.97 12.21 10.15
CA GLY A 402 7.14 13.66 10.12
C GLY A 402 5.99 14.43 10.80
N PHE A 403 6.37 15.36 11.71
CA PHE A 403 5.38 16.18 12.43
C PHE A 403 4.50 17.02 11.48
N ARG A 404 5.12 17.61 10.46
CA ARG A 404 4.40 18.40 9.45
C ARG A 404 3.29 17.59 8.78
N ASN A 405 3.58 16.38 8.32
CA ASN A 405 2.59 15.53 7.64
C ASN A 405 1.44 15.16 8.57
N ARG A 406 1.70 14.90 9.86
CA ARG A 406 0.64 14.64 10.86
C ARG A 406 -0.32 15.82 10.96
N VAL A 407 0.19 17.04 11.07
CA VAL A 407 -0.63 18.25 11.16
C VAL A 407 -1.42 18.49 9.87
N PHE A 408 -0.77 18.37 8.71
CA PHE A 408 -1.45 18.58 7.42
C PHE A 408 -2.53 17.52 7.16
N VAL A 409 -2.27 16.25 7.43
CA VAL A 409 -3.28 15.20 7.29
C VAL A 409 -4.46 15.44 8.24
N MET A 410 -4.20 15.83 9.49
CA MET A 410 -5.29 16.19 10.43
C MET A 410 -6.13 17.37 9.93
N LEU A 411 -5.48 18.42 9.40
CA LEU A 411 -6.20 19.59 8.86
C LEU A 411 -6.97 19.22 7.59
N SER A 412 -6.34 18.45 6.69
CA SER A 412 -7.00 17.96 5.46
C SER A 412 -8.21 17.10 5.77
N TRP A 413 -8.09 16.19 6.74
CA TRP A 413 -9.25 15.42 7.21
C TRP A 413 -10.30 16.29 7.86
N GLY A 414 -9.90 17.21 8.76
CA GLY A 414 -10.83 18.15 9.37
C GLY A 414 -11.63 18.90 8.31
N PHE A 415 -10.97 19.43 7.28
CA PHE A 415 -11.62 20.13 6.19
C PHE A 415 -12.47 19.19 5.32
N ALA A 416 -11.94 18.03 4.91
CA ALA A 416 -12.67 17.07 4.09
C ALA A 416 -13.93 16.54 4.79
N TYR A 417 -13.85 16.32 6.10
CA TYR A 417 -14.98 15.81 6.87
C TYR A 417 -15.99 16.87 7.31
N LEU A 418 -15.58 18.13 7.52
CA LEU A 418 -16.49 19.23 7.87
C LEU A 418 -17.13 19.86 6.63
N ALA A 419 -16.34 20.07 5.56
CA ALA A 419 -16.79 20.76 4.35
C ALA A 419 -17.33 19.83 3.25
N PHE A 420 -17.30 18.49 3.43
CA PHE A 420 -17.62 17.49 2.40
C PHE A 420 -16.83 17.68 1.10
N SER A 421 -15.63 18.29 1.21
CA SER A 421 -14.79 18.65 0.07
C SER A 421 -13.57 17.74 0.03
N LYS A 422 -13.47 16.91 -1.02
CA LYS A 422 -12.27 16.14 -1.34
C LYS A 422 -11.41 16.97 -2.29
N GLY A 423 -10.24 17.45 -1.80
CA GLY A 423 -9.43 18.47 -2.50
C GLY A 423 -8.59 17.95 -3.67
N ALA A 424 -8.25 16.67 -3.71
CA ALA A 424 -7.30 16.12 -4.68
C ALA A 424 -7.99 15.58 -5.95
N ARG A 425 -8.98 16.31 -6.50
CA ARG A 425 -9.79 15.91 -7.67
C ARG A 425 -9.14 16.34 -9.01
N ILE A 426 -7.87 16.03 -9.18
CA ILE A 426 -7.11 16.39 -10.38
C ILE A 426 -6.70 15.11 -11.09
N ILE A 427 -7.01 15.03 -12.40
CA ILE A 427 -6.54 13.95 -13.25
C ILE A 427 -5.11 14.29 -13.68
N THR A 428 -4.15 13.47 -13.23
CA THR A 428 -2.75 13.57 -13.63
C THR A 428 -2.37 12.36 -14.47
N GLY A 429 -1.42 12.53 -15.40
CA GLY A 429 -0.98 11.45 -16.28
C GLY A 429 -1.87 11.25 -17.52
N HIS A 430 -1.54 10.23 -18.32
CA HIS A 430 -2.22 9.91 -19.57
C HIS A 430 -3.32 8.86 -19.38
N THR A 431 -4.41 9.25 -18.72
CA THR A 431 -5.58 8.38 -18.64
C THR A 431 -6.38 8.49 -19.96
N ARG A 432 -6.56 7.37 -20.66
CA ARG A 432 -7.35 7.35 -21.91
C ARG A 432 -8.82 7.56 -21.58
N SER A 433 -9.47 8.48 -22.35
CA SER A 433 -10.93 8.58 -22.39
C SER A 433 -11.51 7.32 -23.05
N ARG A 434 -12.64 6.86 -22.56
CA ARG A 434 -13.40 5.73 -23.09
C ARG A 434 -14.69 6.17 -23.80
N LEU A 435 -14.81 7.45 -24.10
CA LEU A 435 -15.93 7.99 -24.87
C LEU A 435 -16.08 7.24 -26.20
N ARG A 436 -17.29 6.77 -26.48
CA ARG A 436 -17.64 6.14 -27.75
C ARG A 436 -17.88 7.14 -28.87
N ALA A 437 -18.27 8.38 -28.53
CA ALA A 437 -18.49 9.45 -29.50
C ALA A 437 -17.41 10.52 -29.42
N PRO A 438 -16.99 11.13 -30.57
CA PRO A 438 -16.07 12.26 -30.57
C PRO A 438 -16.69 13.48 -29.86
N LEU A 439 -15.95 14.11 -28.96
CA LEU A 439 -16.35 15.34 -28.26
C LEU A 439 -16.74 16.48 -29.20
N GLY A 440 -16.22 16.50 -30.45
CA GLY A 440 -16.61 17.47 -31.49
C GLY A 440 -18.10 17.45 -31.83
N ALA A 441 -18.71 16.26 -31.85
CA ALA A 441 -20.15 16.12 -32.09
C ALA A 441 -21.01 16.68 -30.96
N GLU A 442 -20.54 16.60 -29.71
CA GLU A 442 -21.20 17.20 -28.53
C GLU A 442 -21.08 18.73 -28.53
N MET A 443 -19.93 19.27 -28.88
CA MET A 443 -19.72 20.71 -29.04
C MET A 443 -20.62 21.28 -30.15
N GLU A 444 -20.78 20.58 -31.26
CA GLU A 444 -21.69 20.98 -32.33
C GLU A 444 -23.17 21.00 -31.87
N LYS A 445 -23.61 20.00 -31.10
CA LYS A 445 -24.96 19.99 -30.51
C LYS A 445 -25.19 21.15 -29.53
N LEU A 446 -24.23 21.44 -28.64
CA LEU A 446 -24.30 22.58 -27.73
C LEU A 446 -24.35 23.91 -28.47
N LEU A 447 -23.58 24.07 -29.54
CA LEU A 447 -23.62 25.26 -30.37
C LEU A 447 -24.92 25.39 -31.17
N ALA A 448 -25.51 24.25 -31.62
CA ALA A 448 -26.81 24.24 -32.31
C ALA A 448 -27.97 24.62 -31.34
N GLN A 449 -27.95 24.12 -30.12
CA GLN A 449 -28.95 24.48 -29.08
C GLN A 449 -28.90 25.97 -28.73
N ARG A 450 -27.69 26.58 -28.71
CA ARG A 450 -27.52 28.01 -28.46
C ARG A 450 -28.11 28.88 -29.58
N LYS A 451 -28.18 28.36 -30.85
CA LYS A 451 -28.78 29.06 -31.99
C LYS A 451 -30.32 28.97 -32.02
N GLN A 452 -30.91 27.93 -31.37
CA GLN A 452 -32.36 27.73 -31.30
C GLN A 452 -33.04 28.44 -30.09
N GLY A 453 -32.25 28.85 -29.09
CA GLY A 453 -32.72 29.57 -27.91
C GLY A 453 -32.54 31.10 -27.98
N ARG A 454 -32.43 31.68 -29.19
CA ARG A 454 -32.45 33.12 -29.44
C ARG A 454 -33.71 33.49 -30.17
#